data_bc10489c388ca36e1a0bceeb33b0d1af
#
_entry.id   bc10489c388ca36e1a0bceeb33b0d1af
#
_cell.length_a   1.000
_cell.length_b   1.000
_cell.length_c   1.000
_cell.angle_alpha   90.00
_cell.angle_beta   90.00
_cell.angle_gamma   90.00
#
_symmetry.space_group_name_H-M   'P 1'
#
loop_
_entity.id
_entity.type
_entity.pdbx_description
1 polymer ?
#
loop_
_entity_poly.entity_id
_entity_poly.type
_entity_poly.pdbx_seq_one_letter_code
_entity_poly.pdbx_strand_id
1 'polypeptide(L)'
;MKKNTIDIITMGCSKNLVDSEKLMSRLEDCGYHCVHDSRNPQGEIAVINTCGFIEDAKQESIDTILEFAQAKEEGRLKRLYVMGCLSQRYMKELEAEIPQVDKYYGKFDYRQLIADLGHADMASCDGRRRITTPRHYAYIKISEGCDRHCAYCAIPIMTGGHVSRPMDAILDEVRQLVADGTKEFQVIAQELTYYGVDIDGRQHVAELVKRMADIPGVKWIRLHYAYPAHFPWELLDVIREKPNVCKYLDIALQHISDNMLTKMKRNVTKADTYALIERMRREVPGIHLRTTLMVGFPSETEEDFEELLEFVRKVRFERMGAFSYSEEDDTFSAINYEDDIPADVKASRLDRLMALQQEISAEIEAEKVGQTMKVVIDRKEGDYYIGRTEFSSPEVDPEVLIPAGEKRLQVGRFYDVKITNSEEFDLYGTTITE
;
A
#
# COMPACT_ATOMS: atom_id res chain seq x y z
N MET A 1 -6.64 32.61 -3.31
CA MET A 1 -7.15 31.58 -4.24
C MET A 1 -6.62 31.84 -5.66
N LYS A 2 -5.95 30.85 -6.26
CA LYS A 2 -5.53 30.90 -7.67
C LYS A 2 -6.66 30.36 -8.54
N LYS A 3 -7.01 31.10 -9.61
CA LYS A 3 -8.02 30.66 -10.58
C LYS A 3 -7.56 29.41 -11.33
N ASN A 4 -8.51 28.57 -11.75
CA ASN A 4 -8.26 27.29 -12.46
C ASN A 4 -7.26 26.38 -11.73
N THR A 5 -7.21 26.48 -10.41
CA THR A 5 -6.33 25.63 -9.59
C THR A 5 -7.19 24.77 -8.69
N ILE A 6 -6.88 23.48 -8.67
CA ILE A 6 -7.55 22.46 -7.83
C ILE A 6 -6.52 21.85 -6.88
N ASP A 7 -6.81 21.91 -5.59
CA ASP A 7 -6.07 21.15 -4.58
C ASP A 7 -6.63 19.72 -4.52
N ILE A 8 -5.77 18.73 -4.70
CA ILE A 8 -6.11 17.31 -4.56
C ILE A 8 -5.43 16.79 -3.30
N ILE A 9 -6.24 16.41 -2.33
CA ILE A 9 -5.77 15.86 -1.05
C ILE A 9 -6.01 14.36 -1.06
N THR A 10 -4.96 13.58 -0.85
CA THR A 10 -5.03 12.12 -0.91
C THR A 10 -4.83 11.52 0.47
N MET A 11 -5.84 10.83 0.97
CA MET A 11 -5.79 10.16 2.27
C MET A 11 -5.57 8.66 2.12
N GLY A 12 -4.87 8.06 3.06
CA GLY A 12 -4.75 6.62 3.24
C GLY A 12 -3.70 5.95 2.35
N CYS A 13 -4.08 5.02 1.47
CA CYS A 13 -3.18 4.04 0.90
C CYS A 13 -2.71 4.35 -0.53
N SER A 14 -1.68 3.63 -0.99
CA SER A 14 -1.14 3.72 -2.34
C SER A 14 -2.16 3.49 -3.47
N LYS A 15 -3.28 2.77 -3.21
CA LYS A 15 -4.36 2.60 -4.19
C LYS A 15 -5.10 3.92 -4.40
N ASN A 16 -5.41 4.65 -3.31
CA ASN A 16 -6.00 6.00 -3.39
C ASN A 16 -5.04 6.99 -4.06
N LEU A 17 -3.74 6.86 -3.81
CA LEU A 17 -2.74 7.69 -4.49
C LEU A 17 -2.79 7.51 -6.00
N VAL A 18 -2.82 6.27 -6.49
CA VAL A 18 -2.96 5.99 -7.93
C VAL A 18 -4.26 6.58 -8.50
N ASP A 19 -5.37 6.55 -7.75
CA ASP A 19 -6.64 7.13 -8.17
C ASP A 19 -6.56 8.66 -8.26
N SER A 20 -5.93 9.32 -7.28
CA SER A 20 -5.68 10.77 -7.29
C SER A 20 -4.76 11.19 -8.44
N GLU A 21 -3.69 10.44 -8.72
CA GLU A 21 -2.77 10.70 -9.83
C GLU A 21 -3.46 10.62 -11.20
N LYS A 22 -4.38 9.65 -11.37
CA LYS A 22 -5.22 9.56 -12.57
C LYS A 22 -6.20 10.72 -12.68
N LEU A 23 -6.82 11.09 -11.55
CA LEU A 23 -7.74 12.24 -11.51
C LEU A 23 -7.02 13.54 -11.84
N MET A 24 -5.85 13.79 -11.24
CA MET A 24 -5.05 14.98 -11.53
C MET A 24 -4.71 15.11 -13.03
N SER A 25 -4.25 14.02 -13.65
CA SER A 25 -3.94 14.05 -15.08
C SER A 25 -5.15 14.46 -15.92
N ARG A 26 -6.33 13.92 -15.65
CA ARG A 26 -7.56 14.25 -16.35
C ARG A 26 -8.01 15.70 -16.12
N LEU A 27 -7.84 16.20 -14.91
CA LEU A 27 -8.14 17.60 -14.59
C LEU A 27 -7.17 18.56 -15.29
N GLU A 28 -5.90 18.18 -15.44
CA GLU A 28 -4.90 18.93 -16.19
C GLU A 28 -5.23 18.95 -17.69
N ASP A 29 -5.70 17.83 -18.24
CA ASP A 29 -6.20 17.76 -19.63
C ASP A 29 -7.43 18.69 -19.84
N CYS A 30 -8.23 18.92 -18.77
CA CYS A 30 -9.33 19.89 -18.75
C CYS A 30 -8.86 21.35 -18.55
N GLY A 31 -7.56 21.63 -18.45
CA GLY A 31 -7.01 22.96 -18.30
C GLY A 31 -6.88 23.48 -16.87
N TYR A 32 -7.06 22.63 -15.87
CA TYR A 32 -6.80 22.97 -14.47
C TYR A 32 -5.32 22.80 -14.13
N HIS A 33 -4.86 23.58 -13.18
CA HIS A 33 -3.57 23.34 -12.50
C HIS A 33 -3.82 22.59 -11.19
N CYS A 34 -3.30 21.36 -11.07
CA CYS A 34 -3.47 20.57 -9.86
C CYS A 34 -2.30 20.78 -8.87
N VAL A 35 -2.64 20.97 -7.61
CA VAL A 35 -1.70 20.97 -6.47
C VAL A 35 -1.99 19.75 -5.63
N HIS A 36 -0.99 18.94 -5.33
CA HIS A 36 -1.14 17.71 -4.55
C HIS A 36 -0.75 17.94 -3.10
N ASP A 37 -1.56 17.43 -2.17
CA ASP A 37 -1.36 17.39 -0.71
C ASP A 37 -0.94 18.73 -0.09
N SER A 38 -1.55 19.83 -0.53
CA SER A 38 -1.35 21.13 0.11
C SER A 38 -2.01 21.16 1.50
N ARG A 39 -1.25 21.56 2.52
CA ARG A 39 -1.77 21.73 3.89
C ARG A 39 -2.82 22.82 4.02
N ASN A 40 -2.82 23.78 3.11
CA ASN A 40 -3.79 24.88 3.05
C ASN A 40 -4.24 25.08 1.61
N PRO A 41 -5.53 25.39 1.37
CA PRO A 41 -6.05 25.63 0.05
C PRO A 41 -5.25 26.68 -0.72
N GLN A 42 -4.74 26.34 -1.89
CA GLN A 42 -4.06 27.27 -2.80
C GLN A 42 -4.96 27.66 -3.97
N GLY A 43 -5.79 26.72 -4.40
CA GLY A 43 -6.75 26.88 -5.48
C GLY A 43 -8.11 27.41 -5.03
N GLU A 44 -9.00 27.55 -6.00
CA GLU A 44 -10.40 27.88 -5.76
C GLU A 44 -11.29 26.65 -5.52
N ILE A 45 -10.78 25.44 -5.82
CA ILE A 45 -11.46 24.16 -5.68
C ILE A 45 -10.56 23.21 -4.91
N ALA A 46 -11.14 22.42 -4.02
CA ALA A 46 -10.46 21.27 -3.41
C ALA A 46 -11.25 19.98 -3.65
N VAL A 47 -10.51 18.89 -3.85
CA VAL A 47 -11.04 17.52 -3.93
C VAL A 47 -10.29 16.68 -2.91
N ILE A 48 -11.00 16.11 -1.95
CA ILE A 48 -10.43 15.23 -0.93
C ILE A 48 -10.77 13.78 -1.29
N ASN A 49 -9.74 12.98 -1.59
CA ASN A 49 -9.86 11.54 -1.81
C ASN A 49 -9.62 10.79 -0.49
N THR A 50 -10.70 10.37 0.15
CA THR A 50 -10.76 9.91 1.53
C THR A 50 -10.44 8.42 1.70
N CYS A 51 -9.94 8.06 2.88
CA CYS A 51 -9.78 6.69 3.35
C CYS A 51 -10.92 6.30 4.31
N GLY A 52 -11.45 5.08 4.19
CA GLY A 52 -12.53 4.57 5.02
C GLY A 52 -12.26 3.15 5.54
N PHE A 53 -10.97 2.78 5.67
CA PHE A 53 -10.59 1.38 5.93
C PHE A 53 -10.52 1.04 7.41
N ILE A 54 -9.88 1.87 8.23
CA ILE A 54 -9.76 1.70 9.69
C ILE A 54 -10.14 3.00 10.39
N GLU A 55 -10.49 2.92 11.67
CA GLU A 55 -11.00 4.06 12.45
C GLU A 55 -10.09 5.29 12.39
N ASP A 56 -8.79 5.14 12.66
CA ASP A 56 -7.84 6.25 12.62
C ASP A 56 -7.81 6.95 11.25
N ALA A 57 -7.86 6.18 10.15
CA ALA A 57 -7.87 6.75 8.81
C ALA A 57 -9.23 7.39 8.44
N LYS A 58 -10.33 6.91 9.02
CA LYS A 58 -11.65 7.56 8.92
C LYS A 58 -11.62 8.91 9.65
N GLN A 59 -11.12 8.93 10.89
CA GLN A 59 -11.01 10.16 11.67
C GLN A 59 -10.12 11.20 10.99
N GLU A 60 -8.93 10.79 10.50
CA GLU A 60 -8.05 11.68 9.75
C GLU A 60 -8.73 12.27 8.50
N SER A 61 -9.52 11.45 7.79
CA SER A 61 -10.28 11.91 6.64
C SER A 61 -11.37 12.91 7.03
N ILE A 62 -12.11 12.68 8.12
CA ILE A 62 -13.13 13.59 8.64
C ILE A 62 -12.50 14.90 9.07
N ASP A 63 -11.42 14.86 9.85
CA ASP A 63 -10.72 16.06 10.32
C ASP A 63 -10.23 16.93 9.14
N THR A 64 -9.67 16.29 8.11
CA THR A 64 -9.25 16.97 6.88
C THR A 64 -10.44 17.60 6.14
N ILE A 65 -11.59 16.92 6.05
CA ILE A 65 -12.80 17.50 5.45
C ILE A 65 -13.25 18.74 6.23
N LEU A 66 -13.25 18.69 7.56
CA LEU A 66 -13.64 19.79 8.44
C LEU A 66 -12.70 21.00 8.31
N GLU A 67 -11.38 20.77 8.22
CA GLU A 67 -10.40 21.84 7.98
C GLU A 67 -10.65 22.57 6.65
N PHE A 68 -10.94 21.84 5.58
CA PHE A 68 -11.23 22.43 4.28
C PHE A 68 -12.64 23.05 4.22
N ALA A 69 -13.62 22.53 4.96
CA ALA A 69 -14.95 23.13 5.14
C ALA A 69 -14.83 24.49 5.82
N GLN A 70 -14.04 24.58 6.89
CA GLN A 70 -13.74 25.86 7.56
C GLN A 70 -13.03 26.85 6.62
N ALA A 71 -12.05 26.38 5.84
CA ALA A 71 -11.39 27.22 4.85
C ALA A 71 -12.34 27.79 3.80
N LYS A 72 -13.40 27.05 3.45
CA LYS A 72 -14.45 27.50 2.55
C LYS A 72 -15.34 28.57 3.21
N GLU A 73 -15.75 28.39 4.46
CA GLU A 73 -16.54 29.37 5.21
C GLU A 73 -15.77 30.70 5.40
N GLU A 74 -14.44 30.61 5.59
CA GLU A 74 -13.56 31.79 5.66
C GLU A 74 -13.29 32.45 4.28
N GLY A 75 -13.85 31.91 3.21
CA GLY A 75 -13.67 32.43 1.86
C GLY A 75 -12.29 32.15 1.23
N ARG A 76 -11.51 31.24 1.81
CA ARG A 76 -10.20 30.77 1.28
C ARG A 76 -10.34 29.68 0.21
N LEU A 77 -11.54 29.13 0.04
CA LEU A 77 -11.92 28.10 -0.91
C LEU A 77 -13.31 28.40 -1.46
N LYS A 78 -13.58 28.16 -2.75
CA LYS A 78 -14.90 28.38 -3.33
C LYS A 78 -15.74 27.11 -3.37
N ARG A 79 -15.14 25.98 -3.70
CA ARG A 79 -15.80 24.69 -3.84
C ARG A 79 -14.99 23.60 -3.14
N LEU A 80 -15.69 22.74 -2.43
CA LEU A 80 -15.15 21.58 -1.75
C LEU A 80 -15.89 20.33 -2.22
N TYR A 81 -15.13 19.38 -2.74
CA TYR A 81 -15.63 18.07 -3.16
C TYR A 81 -14.96 16.97 -2.36
N VAL A 82 -15.69 15.92 -2.04
CA VAL A 82 -15.18 14.75 -1.31
C VAL A 82 -15.49 13.50 -2.11
N MET A 83 -14.51 12.61 -2.23
CA MET A 83 -14.63 11.31 -2.88
C MET A 83 -13.82 10.25 -2.13
N GLY A 84 -13.83 9.01 -2.59
CA GLY A 84 -12.98 7.96 -2.04
C GLY A 84 -13.73 6.93 -1.20
N CYS A 85 -12.95 6.17 -0.40
CA CYS A 85 -13.49 5.00 0.32
C CYS A 85 -14.46 5.39 1.46
N LEU A 86 -14.15 6.44 2.22
CA LEU A 86 -15.04 6.92 3.29
C LEU A 86 -16.33 7.48 2.69
N SER A 87 -16.22 8.33 1.67
CA SER A 87 -17.38 8.88 0.98
C SER A 87 -18.25 7.79 0.34
N GLN A 88 -17.65 6.75 -0.24
CA GLN A 88 -18.39 5.61 -0.79
C GLN A 88 -19.23 4.89 0.28
N ARG A 89 -18.71 4.78 1.50
CA ARG A 89 -19.31 4.00 2.58
C ARG A 89 -20.36 4.77 3.38
N TYR A 90 -20.09 6.05 3.66
CA TYR A 90 -20.85 6.89 4.59
C TYR A 90 -21.39 8.18 3.93
N MET A 91 -21.70 8.15 2.64
CA MET A 91 -22.09 9.34 1.88
C MET A 91 -23.26 10.09 2.51
N LYS A 92 -24.32 9.37 2.93
CA LYS A 92 -25.53 9.98 3.48
C LYS A 92 -25.30 10.65 4.83
N GLU A 93 -24.51 10.00 5.67
CA GLU A 93 -24.11 10.50 6.98
C GLU A 93 -23.25 11.75 6.84
N LEU A 94 -22.25 11.70 5.96
CA LEU A 94 -21.38 12.84 5.67
C LEU A 94 -22.14 14.02 5.06
N GLU A 95 -23.09 13.79 4.16
CA GLU A 95 -23.96 14.85 3.60
C GLU A 95 -24.80 15.53 4.68
N ALA A 96 -25.27 14.76 5.67
CA ALA A 96 -26.08 15.29 6.76
C ALA A 96 -25.24 16.07 7.78
N GLU A 97 -24.04 15.61 8.09
CA GLU A 97 -23.21 16.14 9.17
C GLU A 97 -22.26 17.27 8.72
N ILE A 98 -21.80 17.23 7.47
CA ILE A 98 -20.89 18.23 6.91
C ILE A 98 -21.49 18.85 5.63
N PRO A 99 -22.58 19.63 5.73
CA PRO A 99 -23.28 20.23 4.60
C PRO A 99 -22.46 21.33 3.88
N GLN A 100 -21.31 21.74 4.40
CA GLN A 100 -20.40 22.69 3.78
C GLN A 100 -19.74 22.13 2.51
N VAL A 101 -19.64 20.81 2.36
CA VAL A 101 -19.15 20.14 1.15
C VAL A 101 -20.18 20.34 0.02
N ASP A 102 -19.72 20.80 -1.14
CA ASP A 102 -20.63 21.07 -2.27
C ASP A 102 -21.21 19.78 -2.87
N LYS A 103 -20.41 18.73 -2.91
CA LYS A 103 -20.86 17.41 -3.36
C LYS A 103 -19.94 16.30 -2.90
N TYR A 104 -20.55 15.17 -2.56
CA TYR A 104 -19.87 13.91 -2.29
C TYR A 104 -19.99 12.99 -3.50
N TYR A 105 -18.93 12.21 -3.73
CA TYR A 105 -18.83 11.25 -4.83
C TYR A 105 -18.37 9.90 -4.27
N GLY A 106 -18.83 8.82 -4.88
CA GLY A 106 -18.29 7.49 -4.61
C GLY A 106 -16.85 7.35 -5.11
N LYS A 107 -16.20 6.26 -4.69
CA LYS A 107 -14.80 6.00 -5.04
C LYS A 107 -14.52 6.05 -6.55
N PHE A 108 -15.47 5.63 -7.38
CA PHE A 108 -15.31 5.50 -8.83
C PHE A 108 -15.98 6.62 -9.65
N ASP A 109 -16.56 7.62 -8.99
CA ASP A 109 -17.40 8.65 -9.63
C ASP A 109 -16.58 9.83 -10.19
N TYR A 110 -15.27 9.64 -10.43
CA TYR A 110 -14.39 10.69 -10.98
C TYR A 110 -14.91 11.26 -12.32
N ARG A 111 -15.61 10.46 -13.13
CA ARG A 111 -16.23 10.93 -14.38
C ARG A 111 -17.35 11.94 -14.12
N GLN A 112 -18.16 11.69 -13.10
CA GLN A 112 -19.22 12.60 -12.68
C GLN A 112 -18.62 13.89 -12.12
N LEU A 113 -17.54 13.81 -11.31
CA LEU A 113 -16.83 14.98 -10.80
C LEU A 113 -16.31 15.86 -11.95
N ILE A 114 -15.66 15.28 -12.96
CA ILE A 114 -15.17 16.02 -14.14
C ILE A 114 -16.33 16.64 -14.93
N ALA A 115 -17.43 15.93 -15.10
CA ALA A 115 -18.63 16.45 -15.77
C ALA A 115 -19.24 17.64 -15.00
N ASP A 116 -19.32 17.56 -13.67
CA ASP A 116 -19.85 18.64 -12.81
C ASP A 116 -18.94 19.88 -12.80
N LEU A 117 -17.67 19.71 -13.14
CA LEU A 117 -16.73 20.81 -13.40
C LEU A 117 -16.91 21.45 -14.80
N GLY A 118 -17.82 20.94 -15.62
CA GLY A 118 -18.14 21.48 -16.95
C GLY A 118 -17.42 20.79 -18.13
N HIS A 119 -16.77 19.66 -17.91
CA HIS A 119 -15.95 18.94 -18.89
C HIS A 119 -16.49 17.52 -19.18
N ALA A 120 -17.77 17.37 -19.41
CA ALA A 120 -18.43 16.07 -19.61
C ALA A 120 -17.87 15.29 -20.82
N ASP A 121 -17.43 15.98 -21.86
CA ASP A 121 -16.79 15.41 -23.06
C ASP A 121 -15.38 14.85 -22.78
N MET A 122 -14.69 15.38 -21.77
CA MET A 122 -13.35 14.94 -21.36
C MET A 122 -13.37 13.85 -20.28
N ALA A 123 -14.52 13.56 -19.70
CA ALA A 123 -14.65 12.63 -18.57
C ALA A 123 -14.25 11.16 -18.89
N SER A 124 -14.21 10.77 -20.17
CA SER A 124 -13.84 9.44 -20.64
C SER A 124 -12.38 9.30 -21.12
N CYS A 125 -11.61 10.40 -21.15
CA CYS A 125 -10.22 10.36 -21.60
C CYS A 125 -9.35 9.58 -20.62
N ASP A 126 -8.76 8.49 -21.07
CA ASP A 126 -7.72 7.75 -20.33
C ASP A 126 -6.36 8.39 -20.64
N GLY A 127 -6.10 9.52 -19.98
CA GLY A 127 -4.86 10.27 -20.10
C GLY A 127 -3.67 9.58 -19.42
N ARG A 128 -2.49 10.16 -19.62
CA ARG A 128 -1.29 9.80 -18.86
C ARG A 128 -1.53 10.03 -17.37
N ARG A 129 -0.93 9.19 -16.51
CA ARG A 129 -0.98 9.38 -15.05
C ARG A 129 0.07 10.41 -14.62
N ARG A 130 -0.32 11.38 -13.80
CA ARG A 130 0.60 12.31 -13.17
C ARG A 130 1.17 11.69 -11.91
N ILE A 131 2.45 11.28 -11.95
CA ILE A 131 3.14 10.70 -10.80
C ILE A 131 3.44 11.77 -9.77
N THR A 132 3.12 11.48 -8.50
CA THR A 132 3.39 12.33 -7.33
C THR A 132 4.51 11.78 -6.44
N THR A 133 4.83 10.50 -6.58
CA THR A 133 6.00 9.89 -5.96
C THR A 133 7.30 10.43 -6.58
N PRO A 134 8.47 10.26 -5.94
CA PRO A 134 9.76 10.47 -6.60
C PRO A 134 9.84 9.75 -7.95
N ARG A 135 10.39 10.41 -8.96
CA ARG A 135 10.36 9.97 -10.37
C ARG A 135 10.86 8.54 -10.63
N HIS A 136 11.68 8.00 -9.74
CA HIS A 136 12.34 6.70 -9.94
C HIS A 136 11.48 5.51 -9.54
N TYR A 137 10.38 5.71 -8.80
CA TYR A 137 9.43 4.62 -8.52
C TYR A 137 7.97 5.05 -8.72
N ALA A 138 7.11 4.08 -8.99
CA ALA A 138 5.68 4.28 -9.11
C ALA A 138 4.90 3.05 -8.63
N TYR A 139 3.70 3.29 -8.13
CA TYR A 139 2.75 2.22 -7.83
C TYR A 139 2.00 1.80 -9.10
N ILE A 140 1.85 0.52 -9.34
CA ILE A 140 1.05 -0.04 -10.44
C ILE A 140 -0.12 -0.83 -9.85
N LYS A 141 -1.31 -0.24 -9.94
CA LYS A 141 -2.54 -0.87 -9.49
C LYS A 141 -3.07 -1.78 -10.61
N ILE A 142 -3.10 -3.11 -10.35
CA ILE A 142 -3.43 -4.11 -11.36
C ILE A 142 -4.89 -4.56 -11.35
N SER A 143 -5.60 -4.33 -10.24
CA SER A 143 -7.02 -4.65 -10.09
C SER A 143 -7.69 -3.74 -9.08
N GLU A 144 -9.01 -3.79 -9.03
CA GLU A 144 -9.86 -3.17 -8.00
C GLU A 144 -10.71 -4.23 -7.33
N GLY A 145 -11.13 -3.96 -6.09
CA GLY A 145 -12.03 -4.84 -5.35
C GLY A 145 -11.40 -6.14 -4.88
N CYS A 146 -12.17 -6.94 -4.16
CA CYS A 146 -11.67 -8.18 -3.57
C CYS A 146 -12.84 -9.16 -3.32
N ASP A 147 -12.67 -10.41 -3.78
CA ASP A 147 -13.63 -11.50 -3.57
C ASP A 147 -13.29 -12.37 -2.35
N ARG A 148 -12.28 -11.99 -1.57
CA ARG A 148 -11.99 -12.62 -0.29
C ARG A 148 -12.94 -12.06 0.77
N HIS A 149 -13.71 -12.93 1.39
CA HIS A 149 -14.71 -12.54 2.39
C HIS A 149 -14.13 -12.71 3.81
N CYS A 150 -12.95 -12.10 4.05
CA CYS A 150 -12.37 -12.07 5.40
C CYS A 150 -13.34 -11.38 6.36
N ALA A 151 -13.57 -11.98 7.53
CA ALA A 151 -14.67 -11.59 8.44
C ALA A 151 -14.59 -10.12 8.90
N TYR A 152 -13.40 -9.57 9.05
CA TYR A 152 -13.12 -8.22 9.55
C TYR A 152 -13.04 -7.15 8.46
N CYS A 153 -13.13 -7.53 7.18
CA CYS A 153 -12.68 -6.65 6.10
C CYS A 153 -13.85 -5.94 5.40
N ALA A 154 -13.80 -4.60 5.43
CA ALA A 154 -14.78 -3.74 4.75
C ALA A 154 -14.47 -3.48 3.26
N ILE A 155 -13.34 -3.99 2.72
CA ILE A 155 -12.94 -3.74 1.31
C ILE A 155 -14.04 -4.12 0.31
N PRO A 156 -14.68 -5.30 0.37
CA PRO A 156 -15.76 -5.63 -0.58
C PRO A 156 -16.94 -4.67 -0.51
N ILE A 157 -17.22 -4.10 0.67
CA ILE A 157 -18.29 -3.12 0.88
C ILE A 157 -17.98 -1.79 0.17
N MET A 158 -16.70 -1.36 0.22
CA MET A 158 -16.24 -0.09 -0.34
C MET A 158 -15.91 -0.14 -1.83
N THR A 159 -15.36 -1.27 -2.30
CA THR A 159 -14.79 -1.35 -3.65
C THR A 159 -15.44 -2.40 -4.54
N GLY A 160 -16.38 -3.18 -3.98
CA GLY A 160 -17.03 -4.26 -4.71
C GLY A 160 -16.15 -5.49 -4.93
N GLY A 161 -16.60 -6.39 -5.81
CA GLY A 161 -15.87 -7.59 -6.21
C GLY A 161 -14.61 -7.29 -7.01
N HIS A 162 -13.78 -8.31 -7.16
CA HIS A 162 -12.51 -8.19 -7.87
C HIS A 162 -12.71 -7.91 -9.37
N VAL A 163 -12.02 -6.90 -9.88
CA VAL A 163 -11.99 -6.53 -11.31
C VAL A 163 -10.56 -6.30 -11.75
N SER A 164 -10.03 -7.18 -12.57
CA SER A 164 -8.68 -7.09 -13.12
C SER A 164 -8.61 -6.03 -14.23
N ARG A 165 -7.54 -5.24 -14.22
CA ARG A 165 -7.23 -4.37 -15.35
C ARG A 165 -6.70 -5.21 -16.52
N PRO A 166 -7.01 -4.85 -17.80
CA PRO A 166 -6.42 -5.51 -18.96
C PRO A 166 -4.89 -5.51 -18.90
N MET A 167 -4.27 -6.68 -19.12
CA MET A 167 -2.81 -6.85 -19.02
C MET A 167 -2.05 -5.89 -19.94
N ASP A 168 -2.48 -5.74 -21.19
CA ASP A 168 -1.81 -4.86 -22.14
C ASP A 168 -1.87 -3.38 -21.72
N ALA A 169 -2.98 -2.94 -21.11
CA ALA A 169 -3.10 -1.58 -20.56
C ALA A 169 -2.13 -1.34 -19.38
N ILE A 170 -1.89 -2.36 -18.55
CA ILE A 170 -0.90 -2.27 -17.47
C ILE A 170 0.52 -2.19 -18.06
N LEU A 171 0.83 -3.05 -19.04
CA LEU A 171 2.15 -3.07 -19.67
C LEU A 171 2.44 -1.77 -20.43
N ASP A 172 1.43 -1.16 -21.07
CA ASP A 172 1.58 0.13 -21.73
C ASP A 172 1.82 1.26 -20.74
N GLU A 173 1.13 1.26 -19.59
CA GLU A 173 1.39 2.20 -18.50
C GLU A 173 2.83 2.06 -17.99
N VAL A 174 3.31 0.84 -17.78
CA VAL A 174 4.71 0.61 -17.35
C VAL A 174 5.70 1.12 -18.38
N ARG A 175 5.48 0.87 -19.69
CA ARG A 175 6.35 1.38 -20.76
C ARG A 175 6.42 2.91 -20.78
N GLN A 176 5.28 3.58 -20.60
CA GLN A 176 5.22 5.04 -20.53
C GLN A 176 5.99 5.57 -19.32
N LEU A 177 5.79 4.98 -18.15
CA LEU A 177 6.48 5.38 -16.93
C LEU A 177 7.99 5.16 -17.03
N VAL A 178 8.44 4.07 -17.64
CA VAL A 178 9.86 3.86 -17.95
C VAL A 178 10.42 4.95 -18.86
N ALA A 179 9.68 5.33 -19.92
CA ALA A 179 10.08 6.42 -20.80
C ALA A 179 10.19 7.77 -20.07
N ASP A 180 9.37 7.99 -19.04
CA ASP A 180 9.40 9.17 -18.16
C ASP A 180 10.48 9.08 -17.05
N GLY A 181 11.21 7.95 -16.96
CA GLY A 181 12.36 7.77 -16.06
C GLY A 181 12.13 6.90 -14.84
N THR A 182 10.94 6.32 -14.68
CA THR A 182 10.65 5.37 -13.60
C THR A 182 11.44 4.07 -13.78
N LYS A 183 11.99 3.55 -12.70
CA LYS A 183 12.85 2.36 -12.70
C LYS A 183 12.33 1.25 -11.81
N GLU A 184 11.58 1.59 -10.78
CA GLU A 184 11.03 0.67 -9.79
C GLU A 184 9.50 0.73 -9.80
N PHE A 185 8.86 -0.43 -9.73
CA PHE A 185 7.41 -0.58 -9.78
C PHE A 185 6.91 -1.37 -8.57
N GLN A 186 6.05 -0.72 -7.77
CA GLN A 186 5.34 -1.34 -6.67
C GLN A 186 4.02 -1.88 -7.21
N VAL A 187 3.90 -3.20 -7.41
CA VAL A 187 2.67 -3.82 -7.91
C VAL A 187 1.69 -4.00 -6.77
N ILE A 188 0.55 -3.35 -6.87
CA ILE A 188 -0.46 -3.29 -5.82
C ILE A 188 -1.85 -3.70 -6.32
N ALA A 189 -2.62 -4.27 -5.40
CA ALA A 189 -4.04 -4.59 -5.54
C ALA A 189 -4.67 -4.64 -4.14
N GLN A 190 -5.96 -4.89 -4.00
CA GLN A 190 -6.53 -5.30 -2.73
C GLN A 190 -6.19 -6.77 -2.43
N GLU A 191 -6.08 -7.59 -3.49
CA GLU A 191 -5.57 -8.96 -3.45
C GLU A 191 -4.81 -9.24 -4.74
N LEU A 192 -3.48 -9.33 -4.64
CA LEU A 192 -2.58 -9.44 -5.78
C LEU A 192 -2.73 -10.78 -6.52
N THR A 193 -2.85 -11.87 -5.76
CA THR A 193 -2.76 -13.23 -6.31
C THR A 193 -4.01 -13.64 -7.10
N TYR A 194 -5.11 -12.89 -6.96
CA TYR A 194 -6.37 -13.17 -7.66
C TYR A 194 -6.44 -12.57 -9.07
N TYR A 195 -5.42 -11.78 -9.47
CA TYR A 195 -5.39 -11.12 -10.78
C TYR A 195 -5.62 -12.11 -11.93
N GLY A 196 -6.61 -11.84 -12.77
CA GLY A 196 -7.00 -12.62 -13.96
C GLY A 196 -8.14 -13.59 -13.72
N VAL A 197 -8.45 -13.97 -12.47
CA VAL A 197 -9.48 -15.00 -12.19
C VAL A 197 -10.87 -14.58 -12.67
N ASP A 198 -11.19 -13.29 -12.59
CA ASP A 198 -12.43 -12.70 -13.10
C ASP A 198 -12.52 -12.71 -14.64
N ILE A 199 -11.41 -12.86 -15.34
CA ILE A 199 -11.35 -12.85 -16.81
C ILE A 199 -11.64 -14.24 -17.38
N ASP A 200 -10.94 -15.27 -16.91
CA ASP A 200 -11.04 -16.64 -17.48
C ASP A 200 -10.95 -17.76 -16.43
N GLY A 201 -11.04 -17.43 -15.15
CA GLY A 201 -10.97 -18.40 -14.05
C GLY A 201 -9.54 -18.80 -13.67
N ARG A 202 -8.50 -18.13 -14.18
CA ARG A 202 -7.09 -18.43 -13.90
C ARG A 202 -6.36 -17.25 -13.31
N GLN A 203 -5.35 -17.55 -12.50
CA GLN A 203 -4.45 -16.52 -11.98
C GLN A 203 -3.40 -16.17 -13.04
N HIS A 204 -3.29 -14.89 -13.39
CA HIS A 204 -2.35 -14.38 -14.40
C HIS A 204 -1.26 -13.46 -13.83
N VAL A 205 -1.16 -13.34 -12.50
CA VAL A 205 -0.18 -12.46 -11.86
C VAL A 205 1.27 -12.82 -12.22
N ALA A 206 1.61 -14.10 -12.28
CA ALA A 206 2.95 -14.56 -12.65
C ALA A 206 3.32 -14.15 -14.09
N GLU A 207 2.40 -14.33 -15.03
CA GLU A 207 2.59 -13.89 -16.42
C GLU A 207 2.74 -12.37 -16.52
N LEU A 208 1.88 -11.62 -15.85
CA LEU A 208 1.95 -10.16 -15.83
C LEU A 208 3.31 -9.69 -15.31
N VAL A 209 3.76 -10.18 -14.16
CA VAL A 209 5.04 -9.78 -13.53
C VAL A 209 6.22 -10.16 -14.44
N LYS A 210 6.18 -11.35 -15.05
CA LYS A 210 7.20 -11.78 -16.03
C LYS A 210 7.28 -10.83 -17.21
N ARG A 211 6.14 -10.47 -17.81
CA ARG A 211 6.08 -9.52 -18.95
C ARG A 211 6.50 -8.11 -18.55
N MET A 212 6.16 -7.64 -17.35
CA MET A 212 6.67 -6.38 -16.82
C MET A 212 8.19 -6.41 -16.66
N ALA A 213 8.75 -7.50 -16.15
CA ALA A 213 10.18 -7.67 -15.96
C ALA A 213 10.97 -7.67 -17.29
N ASP A 214 10.32 -8.06 -18.39
CA ASP A 214 10.93 -8.07 -19.73
C ASP A 214 10.93 -6.68 -20.41
N ILE A 215 10.28 -5.67 -19.84
CA ILE A 215 10.29 -4.31 -20.37
C ILE A 215 11.68 -3.67 -20.15
N PRO A 216 12.39 -3.24 -21.21
CA PRO A 216 13.68 -2.59 -21.06
C PRO A 216 13.57 -1.32 -20.21
N GLY A 217 14.45 -1.18 -19.21
CA GLY A 217 14.46 -0.04 -18.29
C GLY A 217 13.85 -0.33 -16.92
N VAL A 218 13.04 -1.35 -16.77
CA VAL A 218 12.56 -1.83 -15.47
C VAL A 218 13.73 -2.42 -14.69
N LYS A 219 14.01 -1.86 -13.50
CA LYS A 219 15.12 -2.26 -12.63
C LYS A 219 14.66 -3.05 -11.41
N TRP A 220 13.51 -2.68 -10.82
CA TRP A 220 12.90 -3.40 -9.70
C TRP A 220 11.40 -3.48 -9.85
N ILE A 221 10.86 -4.66 -9.55
CA ILE A 221 9.43 -4.93 -9.38
C ILE A 221 9.25 -5.52 -7.98
N ARG A 222 8.39 -4.94 -7.18
CA ARG A 222 8.05 -5.42 -5.83
C ARG A 222 6.57 -5.73 -5.74
N LEU A 223 6.24 -6.81 -5.02
CA LEU A 223 4.89 -7.38 -4.98
C LEU A 223 4.27 -7.19 -3.61
N HIS A 224 3.06 -6.63 -3.59
CA HIS A 224 2.34 -6.28 -2.36
C HIS A 224 0.96 -6.91 -2.29
N TYR A 225 0.50 -7.22 -1.06
CA TYR A 225 -0.85 -7.67 -0.77
C TYR A 225 -1.21 -9.04 -1.36
N ALA A 226 -0.29 -10.00 -1.28
CA ALA A 226 -0.57 -11.39 -1.61
C ALA A 226 -1.47 -12.04 -0.55
N TYR A 227 -2.26 -13.02 -0.98
CA TYR A 227 -3.13 -13.79 -0.11
C TYR A 227 -2.61 -15.24 0.03
N PRO A 228 -2.68 -15.85 1.24
CA PRO A 228 -2.08 -17.16 1.46
C PRO A 228 -2.81 -18.33 0.79
N ALA A 229 -4.17 -18.27 0.69
CA ALA A 229 -4.93 -19.37 0.09
C ALA A 229 -4.86 -19.37 -1.43
N HIS A 230 -4.64 -20.54 -2.01
CA HIS A 230 -4.52 -20.75 -3.46
C HIS A 230 -3.41 -19.88 -4.08
N PHE A 231 -2.26 -19.85 -3.42
CA PHE A 231 -1.11 -19.08 -3.89
C PHE A 231 -0.63 -19.57 -5.27
N PRO A 232 -0.42 -18.66 -6.25
CA PRO A 232 0.07 -19.00 -7.58
C PRO A 232 1.56 -19.34 -7.54
N TRP A 233 1.89 -20.62 -7.53
CA TRP A 233 3.26 -21.10 -7.33
C TRP A 233 4.22 -20.66 -8.43
N GLU A 234 3.73 -20.47 -9.64
CA GLU A 234 4.50 -19.94 -10.78
C GLU A 234 5.07 -18.55 -10.51
N LEU A 235 4.50 -17.82 -9.54
CA LEU A 235 5.02 -16.52 -9.13
C LEU A 235 6.38 -16.65 -8.44
N LEU A 236 6.63 -17.74 -7.71
CA LEU A 236 7.95 -18.01 -7.10
C LEU A 236 9.03 -18.25 -8.16
N ASP A 237 8.67 -18.92 -9.27
CA ASP A 237 9.58 -19.10 -10.38
C ASP A 237 10.00 -17.75 -10.99
N VAL A 238 9.04 -16.86 -11.17
CA VAL A 238 9.32 -15.50 -11.68
C VAL A 238 10.22 -14.71 -10.72
N ILE A 239 9.95 -14.74 -9.40
CA ILE A 239 10.78 -14.06 -8.38
C ILE A 239 12.20 -14.63 -8.37
N ARG A 240 12.36 -15.95 -8.54
CA ARG A 240 13.66 -16.61 -8.56
C ARG A 240 14.46 -16.31 -9.83
N GLU A 241 13.80 -16.32 -11.01
CA GLU A 241 14.45 -16.31 -12.33
C GLU A 241 14.69 -14.91 -12.88
N LYS A 242 13.86 -13.93 -12.50
CA LYS A 242 13.98 -12.56 -12.98
C LYS A 242 14.78 -11.69 -12.00
N PRO A 243 16.00 -11.26 -12.33
CA PRO A 243 16.89 -10.54 -11.42
C PRO A 243 16.39 -9.12 -11.07
N ASN A 244 15.40 -8.63 -11.80
CA ASN A 244 14.73 -7.34 -11.56
C ASN A 244 13.36 -7.50 -10.87
N VAL A 245 12.96 -8.70 -10.48
CA VAL A 245 11.88 -8.92 -9.53
C VAL A 245 12.50 -9.09 -8.15
N CYS A 246 12.20 -8.16 -7.25
CA CYS A 246 12.77 -8.16 -5.91
C CYS A 246 12.45 -9.47 -5.18
N LYS A 247 13.41 -10.04 -4.48
CA LYS A 247 13.18 -11.17 -3.57
C LYS A 247 12.46 -10.70 -2.31
N TYR A 248 11.28 -10.18 -2.51
CA TYR A 248 10.41 -9.58 -1.50
C TYR A 248 8.97 -9.91 -1.83
N LEU A 249 8.22 -10.36 -0.85
CA LEU A 249 6.79 -10.63 -0.98
C LEU A 249 6.05 -10.19 0.28
N ASP A 250 5.09 -9.26 0.11
CA ASP A 250 4.17 -8.89 1.17
C ASP A 250 2.94 -9.79 1.11
N ILE A 251 2.77 -10.61 2.16
CA ILE A 251 1.69 -11.60 2.30
C ILE A 251 0.96 -11.44 3.63
N ALA A 252 -0.30 -11.03 3.57
CA ALA A 252 -1.11 -10.79 4.75
C ALA A 252 -1.61 -12.10 5.37
N LEU A 253 -0.94 -12.60 6.43
CA LEU A 253 -1.30 -13.84 7.12
C LEU A 253 -2.37 -13.63 8.19
N GLN A 254 -2.33 -12.51 8.88
CA GLN A 254 -3.23 -12.05 9.94
C GLN A 254 -3.10 -12.80 11.26
N HIS A 255 -3.12 -14.12 11.26
CA HIS A 255 -2.97 -14.97 12.43
C HIS A 255 -2.39 -16.34 12.07
N ILE A 256 -2.17 -17.22 13.08
CA ILE A 256 -1.69 -18.60 12.88
C ILE A 256 -2.58 -19.66 13.54
N SER A 257 -3.29 -19.32 14.62
CA SER A 257 -4.18 -20.26 15.30
C SER A 257 -5.33 -20.68 14.36
N ASP A 258 -5.60 -21.96 14.25
CA ASP A 258 -6.70 -22.49 13.44
C ASP A 258 -8.07 -21.97 13.89
N ASN A 259 -8.24 -21.71 15.20
CA ASN A 259 -9.43 -21.08 15.76
C ASN A 259 -9.62 -19.69 15.15
N MET A 260 -8.58 -18.84 15.18
CA MET A 260 -8.63 -17.50 14.65
C MET A 260 -8.74 -17.47 13.12
N LEU A 261 -7.95 -18.28 12.41
CA LEU A 261 -8.01 -18.37 10.95
C LEU A 261 -9.40 -18.76 10.46
N THR A 262 -10.08 -19.67 11.17
CA THR A 262 -11.46 -20.08 10.86
C THR A 262 -12.44 -18.94 11.09
N LYS A 263 -12.39 -18.28 12.26
CA LYS A 263 -13.28 -17.16 12.60
C LYS A 263 -13.06 -15.95 11.70
N MET A 264 -11.80 -15.67 11.34
CA MET A 264 -11.43 -14.62 10.38
C MET A 264 -11.76 -14.99 8.92
N LYS A 265 -12.22 -16.20 8.64
CA LYS A 265 -12.52 -16.71 7.29
C LYS A 265 -11.32 -16.62 6.34
N ARG A 266 -10.14 -17.04 6.81
CA ARG A 266 -8.91 -16.96 6.01
C ARG A 266 -8.74 -18.08 4.98
N ASN A 267 -9.54 -19.16 5.05
CA ASN A 267 -9.51 -20.30 4.15
C ASN A 267 -8.11 -20.97 4.05
N VAL A 268 -7.34 -20.91 5.11
CA VAL A 268 -6.06 -21.60 5.30
C VAL A 268 -6.01 -22.12 6.73
N THR A 269 -5.24 -23.19 6.93
CA THR A 269 -4.92 -23.71 8.25
C THR A 269 -3.52 -23.28 8.68
N LYS A 270 -3.23 -23.47 9.97
CA LYS A 270 -1.87 -23.36 10.52
C LYS A 270 -0.86 -24.20 9.72
N ALA A 271 -1.21 -25.46 9.43
CA ALA A 271 -0.35 -26.36 8.66
C ALA A 271 -0.08 -25.84 7.24
N ASP A 272 -1.11 -25.34 6.54
CA ASP A 272 -0.98 -24.75 5.22
C ASP A 272 -0.08 -23.50 5.25
N THR A 273 -0.21 -22.68 6.27
CA THR A 273 0.58 -21.45 6.44
C THR A 273 2.07 -21.76 6.63
N TYR A 274 2.41 -22.72 7.48
CA TYR A 274 3.80 -23.16 7.64
C TYR A 274 4.35 -23.77 6.34
N ALA A 275 3.60 -24.64 5.69
CA ALA A 275 4.01 -25.26 4.43
C ALA A 275 4.22 -24.24 3.31
N LEU A 276 3.37 -23.19 3.25
CA LEU A 276 3.51 -22.07 2.31
C LEU A 276 4.84 -21.33 2.53
N ILE A 277 5.14 -20.94 3.76
CA ILE A 277 6.37 -20.19 4.10
C ILE A 277 7.62 -21.05 3.85
N GLU A 278 7.62 -22.30 4.26
CA GLU A 278 8.73 -23.23 4.01
C GLU A 278 9.00 -23.38 2.52
N ARG A 279 7.94 -23.52 1.70
CA ARG A 279 8.07 -23.63 0.26
C ARG A 279 8.62 -22.35 -0.35
N MET A 280 8.12 -21.17 0.06
CA MET A 280 8.64 -19.88 -0.41
C MET A 280 10.14 -19.75 -0.16
N ARG A 281 10.60 -20.02 1.06
CA ARG A 281 12.02 -19.92 1.43
C ARG A 281 12.90 -20.96 0.74
N ARG A 282 12.38 -22.17 0.52
CA ARG A 282 13.10 -23.23 -0.20
C ARG A 282 13.24 -22.91 -1.68
N GLU A 283 12.17 -22.43 -2.34
CA GLU A 283 12.16 -22.20 -3.80
C GLU A 283 12.78 -20.85 -4.18
N VAL A 284 12.78 -19.87 -3.29
CA VAL A 284 13.42 -18.57 -3.48
C VAL A 284 14.37 -18.28 -2.32
N PRO A 285 15.59 -18.83 -2.33
CA PRO A 285 16.57 -18.58 -1.27
C PRO A 285 16.86 -17.08 -1.11
N GLY A 286 16.77 -16.60 0.15
CA GLY A 286 16.97 -15.20 0.50
C GLY A 286 15.76 -14.30 0.25
N ILE A 287 14.57 -14.88 0.04
CA ILE A 287 13.33 -14.09 -0.02
C ILE A 287 13.05 -13.44 1.33
N HIS A 288 12.75 -12.14 1.30
CA HIS A 288 12.24 -11.40 2.45
C HIS A 288 10.72 -11.43 2.44
N LEU A 289 10.15 -12.00 3.49
CA LEU A 289 8.70 -12.06 3.67
C LEU A 289 8.26 -10.91 4.58
N ARG A 290 7.39 -10.07 4.04
CA ARG A 290 6.64 -9.10 4.82
C ARG A 290 5.28 -9.66 5.14
N THR A 291 4.82 -9.50 6.37
CA THR A 291 3.47 -9.88 6.77
C THR A 291 2.81 -8.83 7.64
N THR A 292 1.51 -8.94 7.74
CA THR A 292 0.69 -8.18 8.68
C THR A 292 -0.07 -9.17 9.54
N LEU A 293 -0.05 -8.94 10.86
CA LEU A 293 -0.76 -9.74 11.85
C LEU A 293 -1.78 -8.89 12.59
N MET A 294 -2.81 -9.55 13.14
CA MET A 294 -3.88 -8.91 13.89
C MET A 294 -4.01 -9.59 15.25
N VAL A 295 -4.12 -8.81 16.32
CA VAL A 295 -4.36 -9.29 17.68
C VAL A 295 -5.69 -8.78 18.21
N GLY A 296 -6.27 -9.49 19.18
CA GLY A 296 -7.51 -9.06 19.81
C GLY A 296 -8.74 -9.19 18.92
N PHE A 297 -8.72 -10.10 17.95
CA PHE A 297 -9.93 -10.44 17.19
C PHE A 297 -10.95 -11.13 18.13
N PRO A 298 -12.27 -10.92 17.96
CA PRO A 298 -13.28 -11.50 18.83
C PRO A 298 -13.06 -12.97 19.19
N SER A 299 -13.11 -13.27 20.47
CA SER A 299 -12.84 -14.59 21.07
C SER A 299 -11.40 -15.13 20.91
N GLU A 300 -10.41 -14.28 20.67
CA GLU A 300 -9.02 -14.67 20.71
C GLU A 300 -8.62 -15.03 22.16
N THR A 301 -8.25 -16.27 22.39
CA THR A 301 -7.80 -16.71 23.72
C THR A 301 -6.33 -16.36 23.96
N GLU A 302 -5.86 -16.52 25.21
CA GLU A 302 -4.43 -16.35 25.50
C GLU A 302 -3.60 -17.44 24.81
N GLU A 303 -4.13 -18.65 24.68
CA GLU A 303 -3.48 -19.74 23.96
C GLU A 303 -3.34 -19.43 22.47
N ASP A 304 -4.36 -18.85 21.84
CA ASP A 304 -4.28 -18.39 20.44
C ASP A 304 -3.19 -17.34 20.26
N PHE A 305 -3.08 -16.40 21.20
CA PHE A 305 -2.07 -15.35 21.16
C PHE A 305 -0.65 -15.88 21.42
N GLU A 306 -0.46 -16.78 22.40
CA GLU A 306 0.85 -17.42 22.63
C GLU A 306 1.30 -18.25 21.41
N GLU A 307 0.36 -18.91 20.74
CA GLU A 307 0.63 -19.61 19.48
C GLU A 307 1.10 -18.64 18.37
N LEU A 308 0.54 -17.43 18.34
CA LEU A 308 0.96 -16.37 17.41
C LEU A 308 2.40 -15.90 17.71
N LEU A 309 2.73 -15.69 18.98
CA LEU A 309 4.09 -15.32 19.38
C LEU A 309 5.10 -16.43 19.03
N GLU A 310 4.77 -17.70 19.28
CA GLU A 310 5.63 -18.82 18.93
C GLU A 310 5.84 -18.93 17.41
N PHE A 311 4.79 -18.67 16.64
CA PHE A 311 4.87 -18.60 15.17
C PHE A 311 5.87 -17.54 14.71
N VAL A 312 5.80 -16.33 15.27
CA VAL A 312 6.73 -15.24 14.91
C VAL A 312 8.17 -15.57 15.30
N ARG A 313 8.38 -16.15 16.51
CA ARG A 313 9.71 -16.62 16.95
C ARG A 313 10.31 -17.65 15.99
N LYS A 314 9.49 -18.58 15.54
CA LYS A 314 9.93 -19.70 14.68
C LYS A 314 10.16 -19.25 13.24
N VAL A 315 9.26 -18.46 12.70
CA VAL A 315 9.32 -18.03 11.30
C VAL A 315 10.34 -16.92 11.09
N ARG A 316 10.48 -15.97 12.04
CA ARG A 316 11.41 -14.84 11.96
C ARG A 316 11.19 -14.05 10.68
N PHE A 317 10.06 -13.36 10.60
CA PHE A 317 9.75 -12.52 9.45
C PHE A 317 10.76 -11.39 9.33
N GLU A 318 11.23 -11.16 8.11
CA GLU A 318 12.15 -10.05 7.81
C GLU A 318 11.45 -8.69 7.98
N ARG A 319 10.14 -8.65 7.72
CA ARG A 319 9.29 -7.48 7.93
C ARG A 319 7.93 -7.92 8.48
N MET A 320 7.49 -7.32 9.55
CA MET A 320 6.17 -7.59 10.11
C MET A 320 5.59 -6.32 10.72
N GLY A 321 4.36 -6.02 10.35
CA GLY A 321 3.52 -5.07 11.04
C GLY A 321 2.38 -5.78 11.74
N ALA A 322 1.90 -5.22 12.85
CA ALA A 322 0.72 -5.72 13.54
C ALA A 322 -0.21 -4.58 13.94
N PHE A 323 -1.47 -4.90 14.14
CA PHE A 323 -2.47 -3.98 14.66
C PHE A 323 -3.51 -4.71 15.49
N SER A 324 -4.16 -3.98 16.39
CA SER A 324 -5.31 -4.49 17.14
C SER A 324 -6.54 -4.56 16.24
N TYR A 325 -7.39 -5.55 16.48
CA TYR A 325 -8.72 -5.59 15.86
C TYR A 325 -9.50 -4.32 16.20
N SER A 326 -10.05 -3.70 15.16
CA SER A 326 -11.01 -2.62 15.21
C SER A 326 -12.29 -3.11 14.52
N GLU A 327 -13.42 -2.96 15.20
CA GLU A 327 -14.71 -3.31 14.62
C GLU A 327 -15.05 -2.35 13.48
N GLU A 328 -15.40 -2.92 12.33
CA GLU A 328 -15.81 -2.17 11.15
C GLU A 328 -17.28 -2.48 10.81
N ASP A 329 -18.10 -1.45 10.73
CA ASP A 329 -19.54 -1.58 10.45
C ASP A 329 -19.81 -2.47 9.23
N ASP A 330 -20.91 -3.19 9.24
CA ASP A 330 -21.40 -4.05 8.16
C ASP A 330 -20.47 -5.21 7.77
N THR A 331 -19.33 -5.38 8.43
CA THR A 331 -18.48 -6.55 8.24
C THR A 331 -19.10 -7.79 8.86
N PHE A 332 -18.67 -8.97 8.40
CA PHE A 332 -19.17 -10.22 8.96
C PHE A 332 -18.86 -10.32 10.47
N SER A 333 -17.68 -9.87 10.90
CA SER A 333 -17.30 -9.90 12.32
C SER A 333 -18.18 -8.99 13.17
N ALA A 334 -18.43 -7.75 12.75
CA ALA A 334 -19.27 -6.81 13.48
C ALA A 334 -20.75 -7.30 13.63
N ILE A 335 -21.24 -8.03 12.61
CA ILE A 335 -22.61 -8.55 12.65
C ILE A 335 -22.76 -9.82 13.49
N ASN A 336 -21.72 -10.67 13.52
CA ASN A 336 -21.85 -12.04 14.04
C ASN A 336 -21.03 -12.31 15.30
N TYR A 337 -20.10 -11.45 15.66
CA TYR A 337 -19.26 -11.61 16.85
C TYR A 337 -19.39 -10.37 17.74
N GLU A 338 -19.34 -10.57 19.05
CA GLU A 338 -19.17 -9.49 20.02
C GLU A 338 -17.67 -9.21 20.17
N ASP A 339 -17.29 -7.93 20.19
CA ASP A 339 -15.91 -7.53 20.47
C ASP A 339 -15.65 -7.66 21.99
N ASP A 340 -15.38 -8.90 22.40
CA ASP A 340 -15.25 -9.34 23.77
C ASP A 340 -13.84 -9.19 24.38
N ILE A 341 -12.87 -8.68 23.59
CA ILE A 341 -11.51 -8.48 24.07
C ILE A 341 -11.31 -7.04 24.54
N PRO A 342 -11.01 -6.80 25.83
CA PRO A 342 -10.78 -5.45 26.36
C PRO A 342 -9.65 -4.71 25.62
N ALA A 343 -9.77 -3.39 25.49
CA ALA A 343 -8.81 -2.56 24.77
C ALA A 343 -7.38 -2.64 25.35
N ASP A 344 -7.25 -2.72 26.67
CA ASP A 344 -5.95 -2.87 27.34
C ASP A 344 -5.29 -4.24 27.06
N VAL A 345 -6.09 -5.31 26.92
CA VAL A 345 -5.60 -6.63 26.50
C VAL A 345 -5.12 -6.59 25.07
N LYS A 346 -5.89 -5.97 24.16
CA LYS A 346 -5.48 -5.77 22.74
C LYS A 346 -4.17 -4.99 22.67
N ALA A 347 -4.05 -3.89 23.41
CA ALA A 347 -2.84 -3.06 23.44
C ALA A 347 -1.64 -3.86 23.98
N SER A 348 -1.82 -4.57 25.08
CA SER A 348 -0.75 -5.43 25.68
C SER A 348 -0.28 -6.52 24.72
N ARG A 349 -1.21 -7.18 24.00
CA ARG A 349 -0.86 -8.20 23.01
C ARG A 349 -0.09 -7.58 21.83
N LEU A 350 -0.53 -6.42 21.36
CA LEU A 350 0.17 -5.69 20.28
C LEU A 350 1.59 -5.31 20.69
N ASP A 351 1.77 -4.74 21.88
CA ASP A 351 3.08 -4.37 22.40
C ASP A 351 4.02 -5.57 22.53
N ARG A 352 3.55 -6.70 23.08
CA ARG A 352 4.33 -7.94 23.19
C ARG A 352 4.75 -8.49 21.83
N LEU A 353 3.84 -8.47 20.86
CA LEU A 353 4.10 -8.95 19.50
C LEU A 353 5.12 -8.05 18.77
N MET A 354 4.96 -6.73 18.88
CA MET A 354 5.85 -5.78 18.26
C MET A 354 7.24 -5.74 18.90
N ALA A 355 7.34 -5.90 20.25
CA ALA A 355 8.62 -6.03 20.93
C ALA A 355 9.40 -7.27 20.45
N LEU A 356 8.71 -8.41 20.30
CA LEU A 356 9.33 -9.62 19.74
C LEU A 356 9.83 -9.39 18.31
N GLN A 357 9.06 -8.72 17.46
CA GLN A 357 9.46 -8.44 16.08
C GLN A 357 10.63 -7.45 16.03
N GLN A 358 10.70 -6.49 16.94
CA GLN A 358 11.82 -5.55 17.03
C GLN A 358 13.13 -6.29 17.33
N GLU A 359 13.15 -7.24 18.27
CA GLU A 359 14.31 -8.08 18.55
C GLU A 359 14.73 -8.89 17.31
N ILE A 360 13.76 -9.53 16.63
CA ILE A 360 14.03 -10.31 15.42
C ILE A 360 14.57 -9.41 14.30
N SER A 361 14.02 -8.22 14.13
CA SER A 361 14.46 -7.26 13.12
C SER A 361 15.90 -6.82 13.36
N ALA A 362 16.24 -6.46 14.61
CA ALA A 362 17.61 -6.08 15.00
C ALA A 362 18.64 -7.18 14.68
N GLU A 363 18.32 -8.44 14.97
CA GLU A 363 19.18 -9.57 14.66
C GLU A 363 19.38 -9.76 13.15
N ILE A 364 18.29 -9.69 12.36
CA ILE A 364 18.33 -9.84 10.90
C ILE A 364 19.10 -8.67 10.25
N GLU A 365 18.91 -7.44 10.72
CA GLU A 365 19.65 -6.31 10.20
C GLU A 365 21.14 -6.38 10.56
N ALA A 366 21.49 -6.87 11.76
CA ALA A 366 22.88 -7.09 12.16
C ALA A 366 23.61 -8.11 11.28
N GLU A 367 22.93 -9.14 10.78
CA GLU A 367 23.51 -10.14 9.86
C GLU A 367 23.93 -9.53 8.50
N LYS A 368 23.40 -8.36 8.14
CA LYS A 368 23.74 -7.66 6.88
C LYS A 368 25.02 -6.84 6.99
N VAL A 369 25.51 -6.57 8.19
CA VAL A 369 26.75 -5.79 8.38
C VAL A 369 27.94 -6.50 7.73
N GLY A 370 28.72 -5.76 6.95
CA GLY A 370 29.83 -6.27 6.16
C GLY A 370 29.44 -6.76 4.76
N GLN A 371 28.15 -6.93 4.46
CA GLN A 371 27.69 -7.28 3.12
C GLN A 371 27.70 -6.06 2.18
N THR A 372 27.78 -6.32 0.89
CA THR A 372 27.57 -5.32 -0.16
C THR A 372 26.19 -5.52 -0.76
N MET A 373 25.39 -4.46 -0.74
CA MET A 373 24.01 -4.49 -1.21
C MET A 373 23.79 -3.42 -2.27
N LYS A 374 22.92 -3.70 -3.23
CA LYS A 374 22.45 -2.70 -4.19
C LYS A 374 21.40 -1.81 -3.54
N VAL A 375 21.62 -0.49 -3.61
CA VAL A 375 20.77 0.53 -2.98
C VAL A 375 20.33 1.56 -4.02
N VAL A 376 19.05 1.85 -4.11
CA VAL A 376 18.53 3.02 -4.83
C VAL A 376 18.47 4.21 -3.87
N ILE A 377 18.91 5.37 -4.32
CA ILE A 377 18.81 6.60 -3.51
C ILE A 377 17.44 7.22 -3.71
N ASP A 378 16.68 7.39 -2.62
CA ASP A 378 15.36 7.99 -2.65
C ASP A 378 15.37 9.50 -2.43
N ARG A 379 16.21 9.98 -1.51
CA ARG A 379 16.31 11.39 -1.14
C ARG A 379 17.64 11.75 -0.47
N LYS A 380 17.85 13.04 -0.31
CA LYS A 380 18.88 13.57 0.59
C LYS A 380 18.20 14.26 1.76
N GLU A 381 18.62 13.91 2.97
CA GLU A 381 18.08 14.47 4.21
C GLU A 381 19.23 14.78 5.17
N GLY A 382 19.39 16.06 5.51
CA GLY A 382 20.51 16.51 6.33
C GLY A 382 21.87 16.08 5.77
N ASP A 383 22.63 15.37 6.59
CA ASP A 383 23.96 14.87 6.28
C ASP A 383 23.97 13.45 5.71
N TYR A 384 22.80 12.93 5.30
CA TYR A 384 22.66 11.59 4.74
C TYR A 384 21.97 11.59 3.39
N TYR A 385 22.37 10.65 2.54
CA TYR A 385 21.55 10.13 1.46
C TYR A 385 20.78 8.94 2.00
N ILE A 386 19.49 8.94 1.76
CA ILE A 386 18.59 7.89 2.20
C ILE A 386 18.23 7.05 0.98
N GLY A 387 18.36 5.74 1.11
CA GLY A 387 18.04 4.82 0.04
C GLY A 387 17.45 3.52 0.56
N ARG A 388 17.15 2.60 -0.35
CA ARG A 388 16.56 1.29 -0.04
C ARG A 388 17.24 0.18 -0.82
N THR A 389 17.24 -1.00 -0.23
CA THR A 389 17.62 -2.24 -0.91
C THR A 389 16.41 -2.85 -1.64
N GLU A 390 16.65 -3.93 -2.39
CA GLU A 390 15.55 -4.73 -2.96
C GLU A 390 14.61 -5.32 -1.91
N PHE A 391 14.99 -5.33 -0.64
CA PHE A 391 14.26 -5.90 0.48
C PHE A 391 13.41 -4.89 1.25
N SER A 392 13.34 -3.64 0.78
CA SER A 392 12.61 -2.58 1.47
C SER A 392 11.67 -1.85 0.51
N SER A 393 10.38 -1.83 0.83
CA SER A 393 9.36 -1.04 0.13
C SER A 393 9.48 0.45 0.49
N PRO A 394 9.24 1.38 -0.43
CA PRO A 394 9.21 2.80 -0.09
C PRO A 394 8.17 3.10 0.99
N GLU A 395 8.47 4.07 1.84
CA GLU A 395 7.59 4.68 2.85
C GLU A 395 7.24 3.81 4.07
N VAL A 396 7.38 2.48 3.98
CA VAL A 396 6.89 1.56 5.02
C VAL A 396 7.95 0.62 5.59
N ASP A 397 9.08 0.43 4.90
CA ASP A 397 10.14 -0.48 5.34
C ASP A 397 11.43 0.29 5.67
N PRO A 398 12.35 -0.32 6.43
CA PRO A 398 13.63 0.27 6.82
C PRO A 398 14.48 0.78 5.66
N GLU A 399 15.28 1.78 5.96
CA GLU A 399 16.09 2.54 5.01
C GLU A 399 17.58 2.23 5.14
N VAL A 400 18.36 2.70 4.20
CA VAL A 400 19.83 2.68 4.23
C VAL A 400 20.34 4.10 4.26
N LEU A 401 21.00 4.47 5.36
CA LEU A 401 21.59 5.78 5.58
C LEU A 401 23.04 5.80 5.12
N ILE A 402 23.36 6.67 4.16
CA ILE A 402 24.70 6.81 3.59
C ILE A 402 25.21 8.22 3.88
N PRO A 403 26.26 8.42 4.67
CA PRO A 403 26.79 9.75 4.97
C PRO A 403 27.08 10.56 3.70
N ALA A 404 26.58 11.79 3.64
CA ALA A 404 26.82 12.72 2.54
C ALA A 404 28.21 13.34 2.69
N GLY A 405 29.24 12.58 2.34
CA GLY A 405 30.63 13.03 2.27
C GLY A 405 30.89 13.91 1.03
N GLU A 406 32.11 13.88 0.52
CA GLU A 406 32.50 14.62 -0.70
C GLU A 406 31.81 14.13 -1.97
N LYS A 407 31.37 12.86 -1.99
CA LYS A 407 30.69 12.24 -3.15
C LYS A 407 29.23 12.68 -3.22
N ARG A 408 28.82 13.20 -4.39
CA ARG A 408 27.41 13.53 -4.68
C ARG A 408 26.70 12.32 -5.27
N LEU A 409 25.80 11.71 -4.50
CA LEU A 409 24.90 10.68 -5.00
C LEU A 409 23.67 11.30 -5.71
N GLN A 410 23.14 10.61 -6.70
CA GLN A 410 21.98 11.06 -7.47
C GLN A 410 20.73 10.29 -7.04
N VAL A 411 19.68 11.02 -6.71
CA VAL A 411 18.35 10.45 -6.44
C VAL A 411 17.86 9.62 -7.65
N GLY A 412 17.32 8.44 -7.39
CA GLY A 412 16.85 7.50 -8.41
C GLY A 412 17.98 6.73 -9.12
N ARG A 413 19.23 6.83 -8.67
CA ARG A 413 20.34 6.02 -9.16
C ARG A 413 20.67 4.90 -8.18
N PHE A 414 21.08 3.76 -8.72
CA PHE A 414 21.49 2.57 -7.97
C PHE A 414 23.01 2.60 -7.71
N TYR A 415 23.38 2.24 -6.49
CA TYR A 415 24.78 2.14 -6.05
C TYR A 415 25.01 0.84 -5.31
N ASP A 416 26.22 0.30 -5.40
CA ASP A 416 26.66 -0.79 -4.53
C ASP A 416 27.17 -0.17 -3.22
N VAL A 417 26.57 -0.56 -2.11
CA VAL A 417 26.81 -0.01 -0.78
C VAL A 417 27.26 -1.12 0.15
N LYS A 418 28.43 -0.91 0.79
CA LYS A 418 28.89 -1.77 1.87
C LYS A 418 28.19 -1.36 3.14
N ILE A 419 27.44 -2.27 3.75
CA ILE A 419 26.78 -2.05 5.03
C ILE A 419 27.84 -2.04 6.14
N THR A 420 27.87 -0.98 6.92
CA THR A 420 28.90 -0.75 7.94
C THR A 420 28.36 -0.85 9.36
N ASN A 421 27.05 -0.63 9.54
CA ASN A 421 26.37 -0.72 10.84
C ASN A 421 24.89 -0.98 10.61
N SER A 422 24.17 -1.40 11.66
CA SER A 422 22.72 -1.54 11.71
C SER A 422 22.18 -1.01 13.02
N GLU A 423 20.96 -0.55 13.01
CA GLU A 423 20.09 -0.35 14.16
C GLU A 423 18.96 -1.38 14.13
N GLU A 424 17.94 -1.21 14.96
CA GLU A 424 16.81 -2.14 15.05
C GLU A 424 16.07 -2.33 13.71
N PHE A 425 16.07 -1.30 12.89
CA PHE A 425 15.41 -1.32 11.59
C PHE A 425 16.34 -0.85 10.47
N ASP A 426 17.03 0.28 10.64
CA ASP A 426 17.80 0.91 9.58
C ASP A 426 19.23 0.41 9.47
N LEU A 427 19.76 0.51 8.27
CA LEU A 427 21.13 0.18 7.92
C LEU A 427 21.97 1.43 7.68
N TYR A 428 23.25 1.35 7.99
CA TYR A 428 24.25 2.37 7.62
C TYR A 428 25.23 1.79 6.64
N GLY A 429 25.65 2.58 5.66
CA GLY A 429 26.58 2.09 4.68
C GLY A 429 27.38 3.16 3.97
N THR A 430 28.35 2.71 3.18
CA THR A 430 29.18 3.57 2.33
C THR A 430 29.22 3.02 0.90
N THR A 431 29.19 3.89 -0.10
CA THR A 431 29.29 3.47 -1.50
C THR A 431 30.69 2.94 -1.80
N ILE A 432 30.76 1.79 -2.50
CA ILE A 432 32.01 1.18 -2.92
C ILE A 432 32.39 1.49 -4.37
N THR A 433 31.44 1.94 -5.18
CA THR A 433 31.67 2.35 -6.58
C THR A 433 31.75 3.87 -6.72
N GLU A 434 32.66 4.33 -7.57
CA GLU A 434 32.83 5.73 -7.94
C GLU A 434 31.65 6.28 -8.74
#